data_f15a6414e349514c780068ab8dc0cc94
#
_entry.id   f15a6414e349514c780068ab8dc0cc94
#
_cell.length_a   1.000
_cell.length_b   1.000
_cell.length_c   1.000
_cell.angle_alpha   90.00
_cell.angle_beta   90.00
_cell.angle_gamma   90.00
#
_symmetry.space_group_name_H-M   'P 1'
#
loop_
_entity.id
_entity.type
_entity.pdbx_description
1 polymer ?
#
loop_
_entity_poly.entity_id
_entity_poly.type
_entity_poly.pdbx_seq_one_letter_code
_entity_poly.pdbx_strand_id
1 'polypeptide(L)'
;MKLQSQSVWLDGLQRHLKDLQEDAYEGASGPDRDRRYEAAFEFLTPIAVEVLQQLNVSLLRGTGAVSVWPPGPDGHGGSVGSWVMTWPELSQSTNRISGSVLQPLTISAVFPQGFTHPHLVAGGPVNPRAPTLVAWPMQVTSRQDAEHHRPVLWAIATAELHDRIYQSSWRIIPA
;
A
#
# COMPACT_ATOMS: atom_id res chain seq x y z
N MET A 1 8.20 2.55 26.58
CA MET A 1 7.65 2.00 25.33
C MET A 1 7.74 2.93 24.10
N LYS A 2 7.97 4.24 24.24
CA LYS A 2 8.07 5.21 23.12
C LYS A 2 9.42 5.27 22.38
N LEU A 3 10.52 4.84 22.99
CA LEU A 3 11.87 4.96 22.42
C LEU A 3 12.21 3.88 21.37
N GLN A 4 11.64 2.68 21.48
CA GLN A 4 11.91 1.60 20.50
C GLN A 4 11.27 1.83 19.12
N SER A 5 10.10 2.48 19.06
CA SER A 5 9.45 2.75 17.77
C SER A 5 10.17 3.84 16.96
N GLN A 6 10.80 4.82 17.64
CA GLN A 6 11.55 5.88 16.96
C GLN A 6 12.85 5.35 16.31
N SER A 7 13.53 4.38 16.94
CA SER A 7 14.74 3.79 16.36
C SER A 7 14.44 3.04 15.06
N VAL A 8 13.36 2.27 15.00
CA VAL A 8 12.99 1.48 13.80
C VAL A 8 12.73 2.40 12.59
N TRP A 9 12.06 3.53 12.78
CA TRP A 9 11.82 4.49 11.69
C TRP A 9 13.10 5.17 11.21
N LEU A 10 13.99 5.53 12.13
CA LEU A 10 15.29 6.12 11.80
C LEU A 10 16.20 5.11 11.09
N ASP A 11 16.23 3.88 11.56
CA ASP A 11 17.00 2.80 10.92
C ASP A 11 16.50 2.53 9.50
N GLY A 12 15.19 2.49 9.30
CA GLY A 12 14.58 2.39 7.98
C GLY A 12 14.97 3.54 7.07
N LEU A 13 14.92 4.78 7.56
CA LEU A 13 15.32 5.95 6.78
C LEU A 13 16.82 5.94 6.45
N GLN A 14 17.68 5.51 7.37
CA GLN A 14 19.12 5.38 7.12
C GLN A 14 19.42 4.35 6.04
N ARG A 15 18.74 3.20 6.08
CA ARG A 15 18.85 2.17 5.03
C ARG A 15 18.42 2.74 3.67
N HIS A 16 17.31 3.47 3.63
CA HIS A 16 16.82 4.12 2.42
C HIS A 16 17.82 5.13 1.84
N LEU A 17 18.40 5.97 2.68
CA LEU A 17 19.42 6.95 2.25
C LEU A 17 20.68 6.27 1.74
N LYS A 18 21.11 5.17 2.37
CA LYS A 18 22.25 4.37 1.90
C LYS A 18 21.99 3.78 0.52
N ASP A 19 20.84 3.17 0.35
CA ASP A 19 20.43 2.58 -0.93
C ASP A 19 20.39 3.64 -2.05
N LEU A 20 19.90 4.86 -1.76
CA LEU A 20 19.93 5.97 -2.71
C LEU A 20 21.34 6.36 -3.13
N GLN A 21 22.29 6.32 -2.21
CA GLN A 21 23.71 6.64 -2.50
C GLN A 21 24.39 5.55 -3.33
N GLU A 22 23.98 4.31 -3.14
CA GLU A 22 24.57 3.12 -3.79
C GLU A 22 23.83 2.70 -5.07
N ASP A 23 22.77 3.40 -5.47
CA ASP A 23 21.84 2.99 -6.55
C ASP A 23 21.37 1.53 -6.39
N ALA A 24 20.98 1.19 -5.17
CA ALA A 24 20.60 -0.15 -4.78
C ALA A 24 19.23 -0.17 -4.11
N TYR A 25 18.63 -1.36 -4.01
CA TYR A 25 17.48 -1.64 -3.15
C TYR A 25 17.83 -2.78 -2.22
N GLU A 26 17.99 -2.48 -0.94
CA GLU A 26 18.41 -3.43 0.10
C GLU A 26 19.64 -4.26 -0.35
N GLY A 27 20.65 -3.55 -0.88
CA GLY A 27 21.89 -4.12 -1.39
C GLY A 27 21.79 -4.84 -2.74
N ALA A 28 20.61 -4.89 -3.37
CA ALA A 28 20.41 -5.46 -4.70
C ALA A 28 20.48 -4.37 -5.78
N SER A 29 21.05 -4.72 -6.94
CA SER A 29 21.17 -3.83 -8.10
C SER A 29 20.66 -4.53 -9.37
N GLY A 30 20.32 -3.74 -10.40
CA GLY A 30 19.86 -4.27 -11.68
C GLY A 30 18.68 -5.23 -11.55
N PRO A 31 18.67 -6.37 -12.26
CA PRO A 31 17.55 -7.32 -12.26
C PRO A 31 17.24 -7.95 -10.89
N ASP A 32 18.18 -7.92 -9.96
CA ASP A 32 17.97 -8.45 -8.61
C ASP A 32 17.04 -7.56 -7.78
N ARG A 33 16.89 -6.29 -8.14
CA ARG A 33 15.92 -5.37 -7.52
C ARG A 33 14.48 -5.86 -7.68
N ASP A 34 14.11 -6.32 -8.86
CA ASP A 34 12.75 -6.80 -9.15
C ASP A 34 12.42 -8.04 -8.31
N ARG A 35 13.36 -9.00 -8.26
CA ARG A 35 13.22 -10.18 -7.39
C ARG A 35 13.13 -9.81 -5.91
N ARG A 36 13.88 -8.80 -5.48
CA ARG A 36 13.82 -8.30 -4.10
C ARG A 36 12.48 -7.65 -3.80
N TYR A 37 11.94 -6.90 -4.75
CA TYR A 37 10.61 -6.28 -4.66
C TYR A 37 9.49 -7.34 -4.59
N GLU A 38 9.53 -8.35 -5.44
CA GLU A 38 8.56 -9.46 -5.40
C GLU A 38 8.59 -10.19 -4.05
N ALA A 39 9.78 -10.52 -3.56
CA ALA A 39 9.94 -11.15 -2.24
C ALA A 39 9.43 -10.24 -1.09
N ALA A 40 9.68 -8.94 -1.15
CA ALA A 40 9.18 -7.98 -0.19
C ALA A 40 7.65 -7.90 -0.19
N PHE A 41 7.03 -7.93 -1.37
CA PHE A 41 5.58 -8.00 -1.52
C PHE A 41 5.00 -9.28 -0.90
N GLU A 42 5.65 -10.43 -1.11
CA GLU A 42 5.23 -11.69 -0.50
C GLU A 42 5.30 -11.65 1.04
N PHE A 43 6.36 -11.06 1.61
CA PHE A 43 6.46 -10.88 3.07
C PHE A 43 5.38 -9.95 3.63
N LEU A 44 5.00 -8.91 2.91
CA LEU A 44 3.97 -7.96 3.33
C LEU A 44 2.56 -8.49 3.19
N THR A 45 2.32 -9.39 2.24
CA THR A 45 0.97 -9.85 1.88
C THR A 45 0.17 -10.39 3.07
N PRO A 46 0.68 -11.29 3.92
CA PRO A 46 -0.11 -11.78 5.06
C PRO A 46 -0.50 -10.65 6.03
N ILE A 47 0.37 -9.65 6.21
CA ILE A 47 0.13 -8.53 7.13
C ILE A 47 -0.90 -7.57 6.53
N ALA A 48 -0.77 -7.24 5.25
CA ALA A 48 -1.72 -6.37 4.56
C ALA A 48 -3.12 -6.98 4.51
N VAL A 49 -3.21 -8.28 4.23
CA VAL A 49 -4.48 -9.01 4.25
C VAL A 49 -5.09 -9.01 5.65
N GLU A 50 -4.30 -9.25 6.70
CA GLU A 50 -4.76 -9.21 8.09
C GLU A 50 -5.29 -7.82 8.46
N VAL A 51 -4.57 -6.74 8.12
CA VAL A 51 -5.00 -5.35 8.35
C VAL A 51 -6.34 -5.08 7.68
N LEU A 52 -6.50 -5.45 6.41
CA LEU A 52 -7.75 -5.27 5.68
C LEU A 52 -8.88 -6.13 6.26
N GLN A 53 -8.61 -7.35 6.68
CA GLN A 53 -9.60 -8.22 7.32
C GLN A 53 -10.04 -7.69 8.70
N GLN A 54 -9.13 -7.16 9.50
CA GLN A 54 -9.48 -6.54 10.78
C GLN A 54 -10.36 -5.30 10.57
N LEU A 55 -10.05 -4.47 9.57
CA LEU A 55 -10.87 -3.33 9.20
C LEU A 55 -12.25 -3.78 8.70
N ASN A 56 -12.31 -4.83 7.88
CA ASN A 56 -13.54 -5.45 7.40
C ASN A 56 -14.43 -5.89 8.56
N VAL A 57 -13.88 -6.66 9.49
CA VAL A 57 -14.67 -7.16 10.65
C VAL A 57 -15.12 -6.01 11.54
N SER A 58 -14.23 -5.05 11.82
CA SER A 58 -14.49 -3.97 12.79
C SER A 58 -15.49 -2.93 12.28
N LEU A 59 -15.46 -2.60 10.99
CA LEU A 59 -16.23 -1.48 10.43
C LEU A 59 -17.24 -1.89 9.36
N LEU A 60 -16.98 -2.98 8.63
CA LEU A 60 -17.82 -3.43 7.52
C LEU A 60 -18.63 -4.70 7.85
N ARG A 61 -18.65 -5.11 9.12
CA ARG A 61 -19.37 -6.31 9.60
C ARG A 61 -19.00 -7.60 8.84
N GLY A 62 -17.80 -7.67 8.31
CA GLY A 62 -17.32 -8.82 7.54
C GLY A 62 -17.91 -8.95 6.13
N THR A 63 -18.59 -7.93 5.61
CA THR A 63 -19.20 -7.97 4.26
C THR A 63 -18.19 -7.71 3.13
N GLY A 64 -16.98 -7.27 3.48
CA GLY A 64 -15.92 -6.96 2.52
C GLY A 64 -15.22 -8.21 1.99
N ALA A 65 -14.76 -8.13 0.75
CA ALA A 65 -13.92 -9.10 0.09
C ALA A 65 -12.52 -8.52 -0.12
N VAL A 66 -11.50 -9.22 0.36
CA VAL A 66 -10.08 -8.86 0.16
C VAL A 66 -9.49 -9.68 -0.98
N SER A 67 -8.83 -9.01 -1.90
CA SER A 67 -8.13 -9.61 -3.03
C SER A 67 -6.67 -9.17 -3.04
N VAL A 68 -5.78 -10.04 -3.50
CA VAL A 68 -4.36 -9.76 -3.68
C VAL A 68 -4.05 -9.78 -5.18
N TRP A 69 -3.50 -8.70 -5.67
CA TRP A 69 -3.00 -8.58 -7.03
C TRP A 69 -1.47 -8.57 -6.98
N PRO A 70 -0.83 -9.66 -7.39
CA PRO A 70 0.62 -9.78 -7.31
C PRO A 70 1.33 -8.74 -8.20
N PRO A 71 2.61 -8.45 -7.96
CA PRO A 71 3.39 -7.55 -8.79
C PRO A 71 3.30 -7.88 -10.28
N GLY A 72 3.06 -6.85 -11.07
CA GLY A 72 2.99 -6.94 -12.52
C GLY A 72 3.25 -5.57 -13.15
N PRO A 73 3.38 -5.50 -14.49
CA PRO A 73 3.65 -4.25 -15.18
C PRO A 73 2.61 -3.17 -14.89
N ASP A 74 3.07 -1.94 -14.61
CA ASP A 74 2.20 -0.79 -14.36
C ASP A 74 1.77 -0.04 -15.63
N GLY A 75 2.20 -0.50 -16.81
CA GLY A 75 1.96 0.14 -18.10
C GLY A 75 2.90 1.32 -18.41
N HIS A 76 3.79 1.69 -17.50
CA HIS A 76 4.74 2.80 -17.63
C HIS A 76 6.21 2.35 -17.50
N GLY A 77 6.44 1.05 -17.55
CA GLY A 77 7.76 0.44 -17.44
C GLY A 77 8.19 0.11 -16.02
N GLY A 78 7.33 0.35 -15.05
CA GLY A 78 7.49 -0.06 -13.66
C GLY A 78 6.66 -1.30 -13.33
N SER A 79 6.56 -1.60 -12.02
CA SER A 79 5.78 -2.71 -11.48
C SER A 79 4.88 -2.24 -10.34
N VAL A 80 3.69 -2.86 -10.24
CA VAL A 80 2.73 -2.60 -9.16
C VAL A 80 2.10 -3.90 -8.70
N GLY A 81 2.05 -4.08 -7.38
CA GLY A 81 1.22 -5.07 -6.71
C GLY A 81 0.24 -4.38 -5.77
N SER A 82 -0.90 -4.99 -5.46
CA SER A 82 -1.91 -4.34 -4.64
C SER A 82 -2.68 -5.31 -3.76
N TRP A 83 -3.09 -4.82 -2.59
CA TRP A 83 -4.07 -5.45 -1.72
C TRP A 83 -5.34 -4.59 -1.76
N VAL A 84 -6.43 -5.21 -2.17
CA VAL A 84 -7.66 -4.51 -2.54
C VAL A 84 -8.81 -5.03 -1.69
N MET A 85 -9.64 -4.13 -1.18
CA MET A 85 -10.87 -4.49 -0.50
C MET A 85 -12.07 -3.77 -1.11
N THR A 86 -13.13 -4.53 -1.36
CA THR A 86 -14.42 -4.01 -1.82
C THR A 86 -15.54 -4.57 -0.95
N TRP A 87 -16.68 -3.90 -0.92
CA TRP A 87 -17.86 -4.33 -0.20
C TRP A 87 -19.14 -3.82 -0.87
N PRO A 88 -20.31 -4.41 -0.61
CA PRO A 88 -21.54 -4.10 -1.35
C PRO A 88 -21.94 -2.63 -1.36
N GLU A 89 -21.88 -1.95 -0.22
CA GLU A 89 -22.28 -0.54 -0.11
C GLU A 89 -21.36 0.40 -0.90
N LEU A 90 -20.04 0.09 -0.94
CA LEU A 90 -19.10 0.81 -1.77
C LEU A 90 -19.42 0.66 -3.26
N SER A 91 -19.67 -0.59 -3.68
CA SER A 91 -19.92 -0.92 -5.08
C SER A 91 -21.23 -0.33 -5.63
N GLN A 92 -22.18 -0.02 -4.74
CA GLN A 92 -23.46 0.62 -5.07
C GLN A 92 -23.42 2.13 -5.00
N SER A 93 -22.34 2.71 -4.50
CA SER A 93 -22.18 4.15 -4.34
C SER A 93 -21.39 4.79 -5.47
N THR A 94 -21.60 6.08 -5.65
CA THR A 94 -20.88 6.89 -6.61
C THR A 94 -20.14 8.04 -5.92
N ASN A 95 -19.16 8.59 -6.61
CA ASN A 95 -18.49 9.81 -6.17
C ASN A 95 -19.46 10.98 -6.27
N ARG A 96 -19.67 11.69 -5.16
CA ARG A 96 -20.65 12.78 -5.04
C ARG A 96 -20.34 14.00 -5.93
N ILE A 97 -19.11 14.12 -6.43
CA ILE A 97 -18.71 15.24 -7.30
C ILE A 97 -18.75 14.81 -8.76
N SER A 98 -18.10 13.70 -9.11
CA SER A 98 -17.98 13.25 -10.49
C SER A 98 -19.11 12.33 -10.96
N GLY A 99 -19.88 11.73 -10.03
CA GLY A 99 -20.88 10.71 -10.35
C GLY A 99 -20.30 9.37 -10.79
N SER A 100 -18.98 9.22 -10.85
CA SER A 100 -18.31 7.97 -11.22
C SER A 100 -18.42 6.93 -10.10
N VAL A 101 -18.27 5.64 -10.45
CA VAL A 101 -18.21 4.56 -9.48
C VAL A 101 -17.02 4.78 -8.55
N LEU A 102 -17.22 4.55 -7.26
CA LEU A 102 -16.13 4.63 -6.28
C LEU A 102 -15.13 3.48 -6.50
N GLN A 103 -13.85 3.83 -6.44
CA GLN A 103 -12.79 2.84 -6.53
C GLN A 103 -12.72 2.00 -5.25
N PRO A 104 -12.32 0.73 -5.32
CA PRO A 104 -12.04 -0.09 -4.15
C PRO A 104 -11.02 0.57 -3.23
N LEU A 105 -11.06 0.21 -1.94
CA LEU A 105 -9.96 0.51 -1.03
C LEU A 105 -8.73 -0.25 -1.49
N THR A 106 -7.63 0.44 -1.73
CA THR A 106 -6.43 -0.16 -2.32
C THR A 106 -5.18 0.31 -1.60
N ILE A 107 -4.37 -0.63 -1.15
CA ILE A 107 -2.98 -0.40 -0.73
C ILE A 107 -2.10 -0.91 -1.86
N SER A 108 -1.24 -0.08 -2.41
CA SER A 108 -0.36 -0.47 -3.51
C SER A 108 1.10 -0.47 -3.08
N ALA A 109 1.81 -1.50 -3.51
CA ALA A 109 3.26 -1.52 -3.56
C ALA A 109 3.68 -1.18 -4.98
N VAL A 110 4.39 -0.07 -5.16
CA VAL A 110 4.77 0.44 -6.48
C VAL A 110 6.28 0.48 -6.62
N PHE A 111 6.78 0.06 -7.77
CA PHE A 111 8.17 0.18 -8.13
C PHE A 111 8.28 0.86 -9.50
N PRO A 112 8.21 2.21 -9.54
CA PRO A 112 8.17 2.95 -10.79
C PRO A 112 9.48 2.82 -11.56
N GLN A 113 9.39 2.89 -12.89
CA GLN A 113 10.58 2.91 -13.76
C GLN A 113 11.52 4.08 -13.37
N GLY A 114 12.81 3.79 -13.28
CA GLY A 114 13.84 4.79 -12.95
C GLY A 114 13.98 5.10 -11.46
N PHE A 115 13.16 4.50 -10.61
CA PHE A 115 13.32 4.58 -9.16
C PHE A 115 14.26 3.48 -8.65
N THR A 116 15.00 3.79 -7.59
CA THR A 116 15.89 2.81 -6.93
C THR A 116 15.14 1.93 -5.95
N HIS A 117 13.98 2.38 -5.45
CA HIS A 117 13.22 1.73 -4.38
C HIS A 117 11.75 1.61 -4.70
N PRO A 118 11.09 0.52 -4.26
CA PRO A 118 9.64 0.44 -4.20
C PRO A 118 9.09 1.23 -3.01
N HIS A 119 7.82 1.63 -3.14
CA HIS A 119 7.10 2.37 -2.11
C HIS A 119 5.71 1.76 -1.86
N LEU A 120 5.24 1.88 -0.62
CA LEU A 120 3.84 1.68 -0.28
C LEU A 120 3.09 2.99 -0.47
N VAL A 121 1.98 2.95 -1.19
CA VAL A 121 1.15 4.12 -1.46
C VAL A 121 -0.32 3.79 -1.24
N ALA A 122 -1.10 4.83 -0.93
CA ALA A 122 -2.54 4.76 -0.91
C ALA A 122 -3.10 4.76 -2.34
N GLY A 123 -4.14 3.96 -2.59
CA GLY A 123 -4.84 3.92 -3.87
C GLY A 123 -4.22 3.02 -4.92
N GLY A 124 -4.79 3.10 -6.11
CA GLY A 124 -4.38 2.32 -7.28
C GLY A 124 -3.07 2.79 -7.91
N PRO A 125 -2.80 2.38 -9.14
CA PRO A 125 -1.58 2.73 -9.85
C PRO A 125 -1.32 4.23 -9.80
N VAL A 126 -0.11 4.60 -9.39
CA VAL A 126 0.29 6.00 -9.29
C VAL A 126 0.23 6.64 -10.68
N ASN A 127 -0.57 7.68 -10.81
CA ASN A 127 -0.47 8.53 -11.98
C ASN A 127 0.84 9.32 -11.88
N PRO A 128 1.82 9.10 -12.75
CA PRO A 128 3.11 9.79 -12.68
C PRO A 128 2.99 11.32 -12.82
N ARG A 129 1.82 11.83 -13.22
CA ARG A 129 1.51 13.26 -13.34
C ARG A 129 0.73 13.82 -12.15
N ALA A 130 0.26 12.96 -11.24
CA ALA A 130 -0.41 13.39 -10.02
C ALA A 130 0.56 13.24 -8.84
N PRO A 131 0.72 14.27 -7.98
CA PRO A 131 1.56 14.11 -6.81
C PRO A 131 0.99 13.03 -5.91
N THR A 132 1.79 12.03 -5.58
CA THR A 132 1.46 11.05 -4.56
C THR A 132 1.49 11.76 -3.21
N LEU A 133 0.35 11.86 -2.55
CA LEU A 133 0.24 12.60 -1.29
C LEU A 133 1.04 11.95 -0.17
N VAL A 134 1.13 10.62 -0.17
CA VAL A 134 1.88 9.87 0.83
C VAL A 134 2.47 8.61 0.20
N ALA A 135 3.79 8.47 0.29
CA ALA A 135 4.53 7.28 -0.08
C ALA A 135 5.49 6.91 1.04
N TRP A 136 5.57 5.63 1.40
CA TRP A 136 6.54 5.09 2.34
C TRP A 136 7.53 4.19 1.64
N PRO A 137 8.82 4.32 1.93
CA PRO A 137 9.80 3.37 1.43
C PRO A 137 9.45 1.94 1.87
N MET A 138 9.43 1.03 0.93
CA MET A 138 9.13 -0.37 1.19
C MET A 138 10.44 -1.13 1.43
N GLN A 139 10.97 -1.04 2.64
CA GLN A 139 12.24 -1.67 3.02
C GLN A 139 11.98 -2.97 3.77
N VAL A 140 11.80 -4.05 3.02
CA VAL A 140 11.42 -5.36 3.54
C VAL A 140 12.31 -6.43 2.95
N THR A 141 13.10 -7.10 3.82
CA THR A 141 13.94 -8.25 3.46
C THR A 141 13.58 -9.49 4.25
N SER A 142 12.68 -9.36 5.23
CA SER A 142 12.30 -10.42 6.15
C SER A 142 10.86 -10.23 6.65
N ARG A 143 10.31 -11.28 7.26
CA ARG A 143 9.02 -11.19 7.98
C ARG A 143 9.05 -10.16 9.10
N GLN A 144 10.17 -10.00 9.78
CA GLN A 144 10.31 -9.02 10.84
C GLN A 144 10.24 -7.60 10.29
N ASP A 145 10.91 -7.32 9.18
CA ASP A 145 10.78 -6.01 8.50
C ASP A 145 9.34 -5.75 8.06
N ALA A 146 8.67 -6.78 7.53
CA ALA A 146 7.27 -6.67 7.13
C ALA A 146 6.36 -6.31 8.32
N GLU A 147 6.57 -6.92 9.50
CA GLU A 147 5.82 -6.55 10.72
C GLU A 147 6.06 -5.08 11.13
N HIS A 148 7.25 -4.54 10.92
CA HIS A 148 7.52 -3.13 11.17
C HIS A 148 6.72 -2.19 10.27
N HIS A 149 6.24 -2.68 9.12
CA HIS A 149 5.37 -1.92 8.21
C HIS A 149 3.88 -2.00 8.56
N ARG A 150 3.48 -2.83 9.51
CA ARG A 150 2.08 -2.94 9.96
C ARG A 150 1.42 -1.59 10.29
N PRO A 151 2.06 -0.67 11.04
CA PRO A 151 1.48 0.65 11.30
C PRO A 151 1.29 1.49 10.03
N VAL A 152 2.17 1.36 9.04
CA VAL A 152 2.05 2.04 7.75
C VAL A 152 0.85 1.50 6.97
N LEU A 153 0.71 0.18 6.90
CA LEU A 153 -0.44 -0.46 6.24
C LEU A 153 -1.76 -0.04 6.87
N TRP A 154 -1.82 0.03 8.22
CA TRP A 154 -2.97 0.58 8.93
C TRP A 154 -3.25 2.03 8.59
N ALA A 155 -2.22 2.88 8.56
CA ALA A 155 -2.36 4.29 8.23
C ALA A 155 -2.90 4.48 6.81
N ILE A 156 -2.39 3.73 5.84
CA ILE A 156 -2.87 3.75 4.46
C ILE A 156 -4.32 3.25 4.39
N ALA A 157 -4.63 2.09 4.96
CA ALA A 157 -5.97 1.51 4.91
C ALA A 157 -7.04 2.42 5.51
N THR A 158 -6.74 3.04 6.66
CA THR A 158 -7.66 3.97 7.32
C THR A 158 -7.82 5.27 6.54
N ALA A 159 -6.76 5.80 5.97
CA ALA A 159 -6.81 6.99 5.11
C ALA A 159 -7.65 6.72 3.84
N GLU A 160 -7.42 5.58 3.19
CA GLU A 160 -8.19 5.15 2.01
C GLU A 160 -9.69 4.99 2.33
N LEU A 161 -10.02 4.33 3.45
CA LEU A 161 -11.42 4.19 3.86
C LEU A 161 -12.06 5.56 4.11
N HIS A 162 -11.37 6.44 4.85
CA HIS A 162 -11.86 7.79 5.13
C HIS A 162 -12.08 8.58 3.85
N ASP A 163 -11.16 8.47 2.89
CA ASP A 163 -11.29 9.14 1.60
C ASP A 163 -12.51 8.62 0.81
N ARG A 164 -12.78 7.30 0.80
CA ARG A 164 -13.99 6.73 0.18
C ARG A 164 -15.27 7.22 0.85
N ILE A 165 -15.30 7.32 2.18
CA ILE A 165 -16.44 7.89 2.92
C ILE A 165 -16.64 9.34 2.51
N TYR A 166 -15.58 10.13 2.41
CA TYR A 166 -15.64 11.54 2.03
C TYR A 166 -16.12 11.73 0.58
N GLN A 167 -15.69 10.88 -0.33
CA GLN A 167 -16.06 10.94 -1.75
C GLN A 167 -17.47 10.42 -2.03
N SER A 168 -18.01 9.57 -1.15
CA SER A 168 -19.26 8.88 -1.38
C SER A 168 -20.46 9.80 -1.41
N SER A 169 -21.36 9.59 -2.39
CA SER A 169 -22.68 10.22 -2.45
C SER A 169 -23.69 9.60 -1.49
N TRP A 170 -23.40 8.43 -0.94
CA TRP A 170 -24.26 7.64 -0.09
C TRP A 170 -23.48 7.01 1.07
N ARG A 171 -24.20 6.54 2.10
CA ARG A 171 -23.56 5.82 3.22
C ARG A 171 -22.97 4.50 2.74
N ILE A 172 -21.65 4.37 2.79
CA ILE A 172 -20.93 3.16 2.39
C ILE A 172 -20.51 2.26 3.55
N ILE A 173 -20.71 2.70 4.79
CA ILE A 173 -20.47 1.86 5.98
C ILE A 173 -21.79 1.15 6.32
N PRO A 174 -21.79 -0.18 6.48
CA PRO A 174 -22.99 -0.94 6.85
C PRO A 174 -23.64 -0.43 8.13
N ALA A 175 -24.96 -0.45 8.16
CA ALA A 175 -25.76 0.04 9.31
C ALA A 175 -25.71 -0.93 10.50
#